data_11d0c6c93aa2be7244b122a54e9159df
#
_entry.id   11d0c6c93aa2be7244b122a54e9159df
#
_cell.length_a   1.000
_cell.length_b   1.000
_cell.length_c   1.000
_cell.angle_alpha   90.00
_cell.angle_beta   90.00
_cell.angle_gamma   90.00
#
_symmetry.space_group_name_H-M   'P 1'
#
loop_
_entity.id
_entity.type
_entity.pdbx_description
1 polymer ?
#
loop_
_entity_poly.entity_id
_entity_poly.type
_entity_poly.pdbx_seq_one_letter_code
_entity_poly.pdbx_strand_id
1 'polypeptide(L)'
;EEMPANVVSRILQNTDSETRKQINDILNYPADSAGSVMTTEYVYLHKEMTCHEALDWIRKVGVVKETIYTCYVTESRKLIGFVTILDLVTADENLTIESIMDTHVIYVKTHEDREDVAKKFSKYDFLAMPVVDNDRRMVGIITFDDVLDVILEENEEDFSKMAAIQPTVDAYFKTSVFTHAKNRIGWLLILMFSATITGSLLTHYENAFKALPLLVSFCLLYTSPSPR
;
A
#
# COMPACT_ATOMS: atom_id res chain seq x y z
N GLU A 1 1.81 13.31 6.23
CA GLU A 1 2.86 14.34 6.55
C GLU A 1 3.76 13.79 7.65
N GLU A 2 5.05 13.63 7.36
CA GLU A 2 6.03 13.20 8.36
C GLU A 2 6.15 14.25 9.46
N MET A 3 5.78 13.87 10.67
CA MET A 3 5.95 14.73 11.83
C MET A 3 7.42 14.79 12.26
N PRO A 4 7.95 15.97 12.65
CA PRO A 4 9.31 16.08 13.18
C PRO A 4 9.52 15.16 14.38
N ALA A 5 10.69 14.50 14.47
CA ALA A 5 11.03 13.52 15.50
C ALA A 5 10.85 14.01 16.96
N ASN A 6 11.02 15.31 17.21
CA ASN A 6 10.78 15.94 18.50
C ASN A 6 9.28 15.98 18.88
N VAL A 7 8.39 16.10 17.88
CA VAL A 7 6.93 16.08 18.09
C VAL A 7 6.48 14.65 18.38
N VAL A 8 6.95 13.67 17.60
CA VAL A 8 6.68 12.23 17.83
C VAL A 8 7.12 11.82 19.24
N SER A 9 8.34 12.17 19.65
CA SER A 9 8.84 11.87 21.00
C SER A 9 7.98 12.48 22.11
N ARG A 10 7.43 13.67 21.89
CA ARG A 10 6.59 14.38 22.85
C ARG A 10 5.19 13.74 22.95
N ILE A 11 4.63 13.29 21.85
CA ILE A 11 3.37 12.57 21.81
C ILE A 11 3.54 11.24 22.54
N LEU A 12 4.58 10.47 22.23
CA LEU A 12 4.88 9.19 22.86
C LEU A 12 5.11 9.32 24.38
N GLN A 13 5.67 10.42 24.88
CA GLN A 13 5.86 10.65 26.31
C GLN A 13 4.55 10.91 27.07
N ASN A 14 3.56 11.52 26.41
CA ASN A 14 2.28 11.88 27.01
C ASN A 14 1.19 10.83 26.79
N THR A 15 1.49 9.76 26.07
CA THR A 15 0.56 8.66 25.75
C THR A 15 0.65 7.59 26.84
N ASP A 16 -0.47 6.93 27.15
CA ASP A 16 -0.53 5.81 28.07
C ASP A 16 0.35 4.63 27.60
N SER A 17 0.69 3.75 28.54
CA SER A 17 1.66 2.67 28.29
C SER A 17 1.16 1.65 27.25
N GLU A 18 -0.14 1.47 27.14
CA GLU A 18 -0.75 0.50 26.21
C GLU A 18 -0.74 1.03 24.78
N THR A 19 -1.19 2.26 24.58
CA THR A 19 -1.16 2.94 23.28
C THR A 19 0.28 3.14 22.79
N ARG A 20 1.22 3.45 23.70
CA ARG A 20 2.65 3.54 23.35
C ARG A 20 3.21 2.22 22.83
N LYS A 21 2.80 1.09 23.44
CA LYS A 21 3.22 -0.23 22.99
C LYS A 21 2.65 -0.53 21.60
N GLN A 22 1.37 -0.25 21.37
CA GLN A 22 0.72 -0.43 20.07
C GLN A 22 1.41 0.41 18.96
N ILE A 23 1.72 1.67 19.24
CA ILE A 23 2.46 2.54 18.30
C ILE A 23 3.85 1.96 17.99
N ASN A 24 4.59 1.53 19.02
CA ASN A 24 5.90 0.94 18.80
C ASN A 24 5.83 -0.39 18.03
N ASP A 25 4.80 -1.19 18.26
CA ASP A 25 4.61 -2.44 17.51
C ASP A 25 4.33 -2.14 16.02
N ILE A 26 3.53 -1.12 15.72
CA ILE A 26 3.26 -0.67 14.34
C ILE A 26 4.53 -0.11 13.67
N LEU A 27 5.29 0.73 14.37
CA LEU A 27 6.53 1.32 13.85
C LEU A 27 7.65 0.30 13.59
N ASN A 28 7.56 -0.89 14.15
CA ASN A 28 8.54 -1.97 13.92
C ASN A 28 8.26 -2.79 12.66
N TYR A 29 7.10 -2.62 12.00
CA TYR A 29 6.85 -3.31 10.74
C TYR A 29 7.66 -2.68 9.59
N PRO A 30 8.14 -3.49 8.63
CA PRO A 30 8.78 -2.96 7.42
C PRO A 30 7.86 -1.99 6.68
N ALA A 31 8.42 -0.92 6.10
CA ALA A 31 7.65 0.13 5.42
C ALA A 31 6.75 -0.42 4.29
N ASP A 32 7.22 -1.45 3.57
CA ASP A 32 6.49 -2.06 2.44
C ASP A 32 5.63 -3.26 2.86
N SER A 33 5.23 -3.33 4.15
CA SER A 33 4.44 -4.46 4.66
C SER A 33 3.00 -4.07 4.97
N ALA A 34 2.09 -5.06 4.98
CA ALA A 34 0.71 -4.90 5.42
C ALA A 34 0.60 -4.29 6.83
N GLY A 35 1.58 -4.61 7.70
CA GLY A 35 1.63 -4.07 9.06
C GLY A 35 1.90 -2.58 9.15
N SER A 36 2.54 -1.96 8.14
CA SER A 36 2.83 -0.52 8.13
C SER A 36 1.63 0.33 7.72
N VAL A 37 0.70 -0.24 6.95
CA VAL A 37 -0.50 0.45 6.44
C VAL A 37 -1.78 0.08 7.19
N MET A 38 -1.73 -0.86 8.15
CA MET A 38 -2.89 -1.29 8.90
C MET A 38 -3.27 -0.28 9.99
N THR A 39 -4.57 -0.24 10.31
CA THR A 39 -5.11 0.40 11.51
C THR A 39 -5.54 -0.65 12.55
N THR A 40 -5.45 -0.30 13.84
CA THR A 40 -5.94 -1.13 14.95
C THR A 40 -7.38 -0.79 15.34
N GLU A 41 -7.99 0.17 14.64
CA GLU A 41 -9.31 0.70 14.93
C GLU A 41 -10.43 -0.10 14.25
N TYR A 42 -10.58 -1.38 14.61
CA TYR A 42 -11.60 -2.28 14.07
C TYR A 42 -12.62 -2.73 15.13
N VAL A 43 -13.77 -3.23 14.68
CA VAL A 43 -14.79 -3.84 15.53
C VAL A 43 -14.59 -5.35 15.58
N TYR A 44 -14.52 -5.90 16.78
CA TYR A 44 -14.53 -7.34 17.00
C TYR A 44 -15.76 -7.78 17.79
N LEU A 45 -16.24 -8.97 17.50
CA LEU A 45 -17.39 -9.61 18.14
C LEU A 45 -16.97 -10.99 18.67
N HIS A 46 -17.73 -11.47 19.65
CA HIS A 46 -17.59 -12.84 20.15
C HIS A 46 -18.71 -13.71 19.57
N LYS A 47 -18.40 -14.95 19.27
CA LYS A 47 -19.33 -15.88 18.60
C LYS A 47 -20.60 -16.17 19.40
N GLU A 48 -20.52 -16.10 20.74
CA GLU A 48 -21.62 -16.35 21.66
C GLU A 48 -22.62 -15.18 21.79
N MET A 49 -22.24 -13.97 21.31
CA MET A 49 -23.13 -12.80 21.35
C MET A 49 -24.34 -13.01 20.46
N THR A 50 -25.49 -12.44 20.88
CA THR A 50 -26.67 -12.32 20.02
C THR A 50 -26.52 -11.16 19.07
N CYS A 51 -27.31 -11.12 17.97
CA CYS A 51 -27.35 -10.01 17.05
C CYS A 51 -27.69 -8.68 17.74
N HIS A 52 -28.62 -8.71 18.71
CA HIS A 52 -28.99 -7.56 19.51
C HIS A 52 -27.80 -7.03 20.34
N GLU A 53 -27.12 -7.90 21.07
CA GLU A 53 -25.92 -7.54 21.84
C GLU A 53 -24.79 -7.00 20.98
N ALA A 54 -24.59 -7.59 19.80
CA ALA A 54 -23.58 -7.13 18.84
C ALA A 54 -23.89 -5.72 18.31
N LEU A 55 -25.14 -5.43 17.96
CA LEU A 55 -25.57 -4.10 17.53
C LEU A 55 -25.41 -3.08 18.64
N ASP A 56 -25.74 -3.43 19.88
CA ASP A 56 -25.54 -2.54 21.03
C ASP A 56 -24.07 -2.29 21.33
N TRP A 57 -23.22 -3.29 21.14
CA TRP A 57 -21.78 -3.15 21.23
C TRP A 57 -21.23 -2.19 20.14
N ILE A 58 -21.65 -2.40 18.90
CA ILE A 58 -21.24 -1.54 17.76
C ILE A 58 -21.68 -0.09 17.99
N ARG A 59 -22.89 0.17 18.52
CA ARG A 59 -23.35 1.52 18.85
C ARG A 59 -22.47 2.22 19.89
N LYS A 60 -21.86 1.45 20.81
CA LYS A 60 -20.98 2.00 21.85
C LYS A 60 -19.57 2.28 21.36
N VAL A 61 -19.01 1.39 20.55
CA VAL A 61 -17.59 1.44 20.16
C VAL A 61 -17.36 2.00 18.76
N GLY A 62 -18.36 1.92 17.88
CA GLY A 62 -18.21 2.22 16.44
C GLY A 62 -17.85 3.66 16.12
N VAL A 63 -18.14 4.61 17.02
CA VAL A 63 -17.84 6.04 16.81
C VAL A 63 -16.33 6.31 16.69
N VAL A 64 -15.51 5.47 17.35
CA VAL A 64 -14.03 5.61 17.37
C VAL A 64 -13.34 4.56 16.50
N LYS A 65 -14.09 3.83 15.67
CA LYS A 65 -13.56 2.78 14.81
C LYS A 65 -13.51 3.26 13.35
N GLU A 66 -12.51 2.80 12.63
CA GLU A 66 -12.27 3.14 11.23
C GLU A 66 -13.45 2.75 10.34
N THR A 67 -13.98 1.55 10.57
CA THR A 67 -15.17 1.07 9.88
C THR A 67 -16.01 0.16 10.76
N ILE A 68 -17.35 0.19 10.52
CA ILE A 68 -18.32 -0.72 11.13
C ILE A 68 -18.97 -1.65 10.10
N TYR A 69 -18.65 -1.49 8.79
CA TYR A 69 -19.28 -2.28 7.73
C TYR A 69 -18.99 -3.76 7.85
N THR A 70 -17.78 -4.11 8.26
CA THR A 70 -17.35 -5.48 8.50
C THR A 70 -16.88 -5.62 9.95
N CYS A 71 -17.53 -6.49 10.70
CA CYS A 71 -17.20 -6.82 12.07
C CYS A 71 -16.54 -8.20 12.10
N TYR A 72 -15.38 -8.30 12.75
CA TYR A 72 -14.62 -9.55 12.76
C TYR A 72 -14.93 -10.37 14.00
N VAL A 73 -15.15 -11.67 13.81
CA VAL A 73 -15.43 -12.57 14.92
C VAL A 73 -14.14 -13.22 15.38
N THR A 74 -13.84 -13.07 16.66
CA THR A 74 -12.59 -13.58 17.24
C THR A 74 -12.86 -14.48 18.45
N GLU A 75 -12.06 -15.54 18.59
CA GLU A 75 -12.00 -16.40 19.76
C GLU A 75 -10.56 -16.42 20.30
N SER A 76 -10.36 -15.99 21.55
CA SER A 76 -9.01 -15.82 22.12
C SER A 76 -8.07 -15.01 21.21
N ARG A 77 -8.57 -13.92 20.61
CA ARG A 77 -7.92 -13.05 19.63
C ARG A 77 -7.66 -13.72 18.26
N LYS A 78 -7.95 -15.00 18.06
CA LYS A 78 -7.83 -15.64 16.75
C LYS A 78 -9.04 -15.28 15.89
N LEU A 79 -8.79 -14.94 14.64
CA LEU A 79 -9.81 -14.66 13.66
C LEU A 79 -10.51 -15.96 13.24
N ILE A 80 -11.81 -16.07 13.48
CA ILE A 80 -12.62 -17.24 13.17
C ILE A 80 -13.71 -16.99 12.12
N GLY A 81 -14.12 -15.73 11.95
CA GLY A 81 -15.18 -15.36 11.01
C GLY A 81 -15.33 -13.86 10.88
N PHE A 82 -16.29 -13.45 10.09
CA PHE A 82 -16.74 -12.06 9.98
C PHE A 82 -18.26 -12.01 9.79
N VAL A 83 -18.83 -10.86 10.11
CA VAL A 83 -20.26 -10.53 9.91
C VAL A 83 -20.32 -9.12 9.38
N THR A 84 -21.16 -8.86 8.37
CA THR A 84 -21.40 -7.50 7.91
C THR A 84 -22.47 -6.82 8.76
N ILE A 85 -22.45 -5.48 8.80
CA ILE A 85 -23.52 -4.73 9.47
C ILE A 85 -24.90 -5.04 8.85
N LEU A 86 -24.92 -5.36 7.55
CA LEU A 86 -26.14 -5.74 6.85
C LEU A 86 -26.71 -7.05 7.41
N ASP A 87 -25.86 -8.07 7.61
CA ASP A 87 -26.28 -9.36 8.17
C ASP A 87 -26.85 -9.17 9.58
N LEU A 88 -26.19 -8.33 10.40
CA LEU A 88 -26.65 -8.03 11.76
C LEU A 88 -28.02 -7.34 11.79
N VAL A 89 -28.28 -6.43 10.84
CA VAL A 89 -29.54 -5.67 10.81
C VAL A 89 -30.69 -6.50 10.23
N THR A 90 -30.37 -7.46 9.32
CA THR A 90 -31.39 -8.29 8.65
C THR A 90 -31.69 -9.61 9.37
N ALA A 91 -30.80 -10.06 10.27
CA ALA A 91 -30.99 -11.26 11.06
C ALA A 91 -31.98 -11.03 12.23
N ASP A 92 -32.54 -12.13 12.75
CA ASP A 92 -33.33 -12.08 13.99
C ASP A 92 -32.43 -11.69 15.17
N GLU A 93 -32.92 -10.79 16.04
CA GLU A 93 -32.18 -10.24 17.17
C GLU A 93 -31.67 -11.28 18.17
N ASN A 94 -32.33 -12.43 18.24
CA ASN A 94 -32.00 -13.53 19.18
C ASN A 94 -31.00 -14.54 18.59
N LEU A 95 -30.69 -14.46 17.29
CA LEU A 95 -29.69 -15.33 16.70
C LEU A 95 -28.29 -15.01 17.23
N THR A 96 -27.47 -16.05 17.39
CA THR A 96 -26.08 -15.90 17.79
C THR A 96 -25.21 -15.54 16.57
N ILE A 97 -24.13 -14.80 16.83
CA ILE A 97 -23.14 -14.45 15.81
C ILE A 97 -22.59 -15.70 15.12
N GLU A 98 -22.36 -16.79 15.87
CA GLU A 98 -21.88 -18.07 15.33
C GLU A 98 -22.80 -18.62 14.24
N SER A 99 -24.12 -18.39 14.32
CA SER A 99 -25.09 -18.91 13.36
C SER A 99 -25.15 -18.11 12.04
N ILE A 100 -24.71 -16.85 12.04
CA ILE A 100 -24.79 -15.94 10.89
C ILE A 100 -23.42 -15.57 10.30
N MET A 101 -22.31 -15.84 11.02
CA MET A 101 -20.97 -15.46 10.57
C MET A 101 -20.52 -16.28 9.36
N ASP A 102 -19.79 -15.65 8.45
CA ASP A 102 -19.02 -16.35 7.43
C ASP A 102 -17.64 -16.73 7.99
N THR A 103 -17.29 -18.01 7.86
CA THR A 103 -16.02 -18.57 8.30
C THR A 103 -14.94 -18.56 7.21
N HIS A 104 -15.29 -18.22 5.96
CA HIS A 104 -14.37 -18.14 4.84
C HIS A 104 -13.67 -16.79 4.79
N VAL A 105 -12.90 -16.48 5.82
CA VAL A 105 -12.22 -15.18 5.94
C VAL A 105 -10.96 -15.15 5.09
N ILE A 106 -10.91 -14.21 4.15
CA ILE A 106 -9.67 -13.86 3.46
C ILE A 106 -8.94 -12.83 4.34
N TYR A 107 -7.69 -13.09 4.64
CA TYR A 107 -6.86 -12.25 5.50
C TYR A 107 -5.47 -12.07 4.89
N VAL A 108 -4.73 -11.10 5.39
CA VAL A 108 -3.31 -10.88 5.09
C VAL A 108 -2.49 -11.01 6.37
N LYS A 109 -1.20 -11.34 6.20
CA LYS A 109 -0.26 -11.37 7.32
C LYS A 109 0.45 -10.03 7.46
N THR A 110 0.87 -9.68 8.67
CA THR A 110 1.58 -8.43 8.98
C THR A 110 2.81 -8.17 8.11
N HIS A 111 3.53 -9.22 7.69
CA HIS A 111 4.75 -9.11 6.87
C HIS A 111 4.50 -9.31 5.36
N GLU A 112 3.26 -9.42 4.95
CA GLU A 112 2.90 -9.54 3.53
C GLU A 112 3.13 -8.20 2.83
N ASP A 113 3.61 -8.25 1.60
CA ASP A 113 3.91 -7.07 0.80
C ASP A 113 2.65 -6.24 0.53
N ARG A 114 2.74 -4.92 0.70
CA ARG A 114 1.59 -4.01 0.52
C ARG A 114 1.05 -3.99 -0.90
N GLU A 115 1.91 -4.20 -1.91
CA GLU A 115 1.48 -4.30 -3.31
C GLU A 115 0.64 -5.58 -3.54
N ASP A 116 1.03 -6.70 -2.93
CA ASP A 116 0.26 -7.95 -3.01
C ASP A 116 -1.07 -7.85 -2.25
N VAL A 117 -1.11 -7.09 -1.17
CA VAL A 117 -2.37 -6.73 -0.47
C VAL A 117 -3.27 -5.94 -1.41
N ALA A 118 -2.76 -4.92 -2.09
CA ALA A 118 -3.51 -4.11 -3.05
C ALA A 118 -4.10 -4.96 -4.19
N LYS A 119 -3.36 -5.94 -4.70
CA LYS A 119 -3.85 -6.91 -5.70
C LYS A 119 -5.02 -7.74 -5.18
N LYS A 120 -4.98 -8.15 -3.88
CA LYS A 120 -6.10 -8.88 -3.26
C LYS A 120 -7.35 -8.03 -3.14
N PHE A 121 -7.22 -6.76 -2.72
CA PHE A 121 -8.35 -5.82 -2.67
C PHE A 121 -9.02 -5.67 -4.03
N SER A 122 -8.24 -5.41 -5.07
CA SER A 122 -8.74 -5.27 -6.44
C SER A 122 -9.40 -6.56 -6.98
N LYS A 123 -8.98 -7.73 -6.50
CA LYS A 123 -9.54 -9.01 -6.96
C LYS A 123 -10.87 -9.36 -6.29
N TYR A 124 -11.08 -8.96 -5.05
CA TYR A 124 -12.21 -9.40 -4.23
C TYR A 124 -13.18 -8.27 -3.85
N ASP A 125 -12.92 -7.03 -4.29
CA ASP A 125 -13.75 -5.84 -4.04
C ASP A 125 -14.02 -5.60 -2.54
N PHE A 126 -13.00 -5.80 -1.69
CA PHE A 126 -13.14 -5.61 -0.26
C PHE A 126 -13.19 -4.12 0.13
N LEU A 127 -13.98 -3.79 1.15
CA LEU A 127 -13.95 -2.48 1.82
C LEU A 127 -12.91 -2.43 2.94
N ALA A 128 -12.69 -3.57 3.60
CA ALA A 128 -11.66 -3.73 4.62
C ALA A 128 -11.21 -5.19 4.67
N MET A 129 -9.94 -5.44 4.97
CA MET A 129 -9.36 -6.78 5.06
C MET A 129 -8.64 -6.94 6.40
N PRO A 130 -8.85 -8.06 7.11
CA PRO A 130 -8.22 -8.30 8.39
C PRO A 130 -6.75 -8.67 8.24
N VAL A 131 -5.93 -8.10 9.12
CA VAL A 131 -4.50 -8.40 9.24
C VAL A 131 -4.27 -9.28 10.45
N VAL A 132 -3.53 -10.36 10.26
CA VAL A 132 -3.22 -11.32 11.31
C VAL A 132 -1.72 -11.51 11.50
N ASP A 133 -1.33 -11.91 12.70
CA ASP A 133 0.03 -12.36 13.00
C ASP A 133 0.29 -13.80 12.49
N ASN A 134 1.47 -14.33 12.79
CA ASN A 134 1.83 -15.71 12.41
C ASN A 134 0.98 -16.77 13.12
N ASP A 135 0.37 -16.45 14.27
CA ASP A 135 -0.49 -17.33 15.04
C ASP A 135 -1.97 -17.21 14.67
N ARG A 136 -2.29 -16.48 13.58
CA ARG A 136 -3.64 -16.11 13.11
C ARG A 136 -4.41 -15.25 14.13
N ARG A 137 -3.73 -14.53 14.99
CA ARG A 137 -4.37 -13.55 15.87
C ARG A 137 -4.57 -12.26 15.11
N MET A 138 -5.75 -11.70 15.25
CA MET A 138 -6.07 -10.43 14.60
C MET A 138 -5.31 -9.29 15.26
N VAL A 139 -4.59 -8.51 14.47
CA VAL A 139 -3.80 -7.36 14.92
C VAL A 139 -4.32 -6.03 14.39
N GLY A 140 -4.97 -6.03 13.23
CA GLY A 140 -5.50 -4.82 12.62
C GLY A 140 -6.37 -5.11 11.42
N ILE A 141 -6.73 -4.06 10.71
CA ILE A 141 -7.38 -4.10 9.40
C ILE A 141 -6.65 -3.14 8.46
N ILE A 142 -6.78 -3.38 7.16
CA ILE A 142 -6.42 -2.43 6.11
C ILE A 142 -7.72 -2.04 5.43
N THR A 143 -7.95 -0.77 5.18
CA THR A 143 -9.13 -0.24 4.52
C THR A 143 -8.86 0.02 3.04
N PHE A 144 -9.92 0.19 2.26
CA PHE A 144 -9.81 0.42 0.81
C PHE A 144 -9.11 1.74 0.47
N ASP A 145 -9.34 2.78 1.25
CA ASP A 145 -8.69 4.10 1.09
C ASP A 145 -7.18 4.03 1.31
N ASP A 146 -6.71 3.33 2.36
CA ASP A 146 -5.28 3.09 2.58
C ASP A 146 -4.65 2.31 1.40
N VAL A 147 -5.36 1.30 0.89
CA VAL A 147 -4.90 0.53 -0.27
C VAL A 147 -4.86 1.39 -1.54
N LEU A 148 -5.80 2.32 -1.71
CA LEU A 148 -5.79 3.23 -2.84
C LEU A 148 -4.55 4.12 -2.83
N ASP A 149 -4.16 4.62 -1.66
CA ASP A 149 -2.92 5.39 -1.50
C ASP A 149 -1.69 4.56 -1.86
N VAL A 150 -1.62 3.29 -1.41
CA VAL A 150 -0.56 2.35 -1.82
C VAL A 150 -0.52 2.18 -3.33
N ILE A 151 -1.66 1.97 -3.99
CA ILE A 151 -1.71 1.81 -5.45
C ILE A 151 -1.19 3.06 -6.16
N LEU A 152 -1.52 4.25 -5.68
CA LEU A 152 -1.05 5.51 -6.25
C LEU A 152 0.47 5.67 -6.08
N GLU A 153 0.99 5.38 -4.88
CA GLU A 153 2.43 5.43 -4.60
C GLU A 153 3.23 4.46 -5.47
N GLU A 154 2.79 3.19 -5.58
CA GLU A 154 3.45 2.18 -6.41
C GLU A 154 3.43 2.57 -7.90
N ASN A 155 2.29 3.10 -8.40
CA ASN A 155 2.20 3.59 -9.77
C ASN A 155 3.14 4.77 -10.04
N GLU A 156 3.29 5.71 -9.08
CA GLU A 156 4.22 6.83 -9.20
C GLU A 156 5.68 6.34 -9.18
N GLU A 157 6.00 5.35 -8.33
CA GLU A 157 7.33 4.75 -8.27
C GLU A 157 7.66 4.03 -9.57
N ASP A 158 6.75 3.19 -10.08
CA ASP A 158 6.91 2.47 -11.34
C ASP A 158 7.08 3.42 -12.53
N PHE A 159 6.27 4.48 -12.59
CA PHE A 159 6.40 5.49 -13.63
C PHE A 159 7.76 6.21 -13.54
N SER A 160 8.22 6.50 -12.33
CA SER A 160 9.54 7.11 -12.11
C SER A 160 10.68 6.18 -12.54
N LYS A 161 10.58 4.89 -12.21
CA LYS A 161 11.54 3.86 -12.66
C LYS A 161 11.55 3.73 -14.19
N MET A 162 10.39 3.70 -14.84
CA MET A 162 10.28 3.65 -16.30
C MET A 162 10.89 4.89 -16.98
N ALA A 163 10.73 6.06 -16.36
CA ALA A 163 11.32 7.31 -16.85
C ALA A 163 12.80 7.46 -16.48
N ALA A 164 13.41 6.47 -15.81
CA ALA A 164 14.77 6.51 -15.26
C ALA A 164 15.03 7.75 -14.35
N ILE A 165 14.00 8.14 -13.60
CA ILE A 165 14.04 9.23 -12.62
C ILE A 165 14.06 8.56 -11.24
N GLN A 166 14.93 9.05 -10.35
CA GLN A 166 14.85 8.59 -8.96
C GLN A 166 13.56 9.11 -8.33
N PRO A 167 12.74 8.23 -7.71
CA PRO A 167 11.52 8.65 -7.04
C PRO A 167 11.85 9.69 -5.97
N THR A 168 11.07 10.75 -5.92
CA THR A 168 11.15 11.78 -4.89
C THR A 168 9.98 11.59 -3.93
N VAL A 169 10.28 11.51 -2.65
CA VAL A 169 9.29 11.36 -1.56
C VAL A 169 8.33 12.57 -1.48
N ASP A 170 8.76 13.73 -1.99
CA ASP A 170 7.97 14.95 -2.01
C ASP A 170 7.11 15.05 -3.27
N ALA A 171 5.88 15.57 -3.12
CA ALA A 171 5.00 15.89 -4.24
C ALA A 171 5.73 16.75 -5.29
N TYR A 172 5.60 16.39 -6.55
CA TYR A 172 6.31 16.98 -7.70
C TYR A 172 6.41 18.51 -7.67
N PHE A 173 5.34 19.20 -7.26
CA PHE A 173 5.30 20.66 -7.19
C PHE A 173 5.98 21.26 -5.95
N LYS A 174 6.30 20.48 -4.92
CA LYS A 174 7.02 20.94 -3.72
C LYS A 174 8.54 20.78 -3.84
N THR A 175 9.01 19.96 -4.78
CA THR A 175 10.43 19.64 -4.95
C THR A 175 11.14 20.76 -5.74
N SER A 176 12.32 21.17 -5.26
CA SER A 176 13.15 22.19 -5.93
C SER A 176 13.58 21.74 -7.33
N VAL A 177 13.60 22.68 -8.28
CA VAL A 177 14.08 22.46 -9.65
C VAL A 177 15.50 21.86 -9.68
N PHE A 178 16.35 22.25 -8.73
CA PHE A 178 17.71 21.70 -8.59
C PHE A 178 17.71 20.22 -8.21
N THR A 179 16.77 19.77 -7.37
CA THR A 179 16.64 18.35 -6.98
C THR A 179 16.18 17.52 -8.18
N HIS A 180 15.20 18.01 -8.94
CA HIS A 180 14.78 17.37 -10.18
C HIS A 180 15.91 17.27 -11.22
N ALA A 181 16.70 18.34 -11.37
CA ALA A 181 17.86 18.33 -12.28
C ALA A 181 18.91 17.30 -11.81
N LYS A 182 19.21 17.24 -10.51
CA LYS A 182 20.18 16.31 -9.94
C LYS A 182 19.75 14.85 -10.14
N ASN A 183 18.47 14.54 -9.95
CA ASN A 183 17.94 13.19 -10.11
C ASN A 183 17.93 12.71 -11.56
N ARG A 184 17.95 13.63 -12.54
CA ARG A 184 18.00 13.32 -13.97
C ARG A 184 19.39 13.36 -14.58
N ILE A 185 20.36 14.02 -13.94
CA ILE A 185 21.67 14.28 -14.51
C ILE A 185 22.44 12.99 -14.82
N GLY A 186 22.31 11.97 -13.98
CA GLY A 186 22.96 10.68 -14.17
C GLY A 186 22.50 9.99 -15.47
N TRP A 187 21.20 9.96 -15.71
CA TRP A 187 20.61 9.40 -16.92
C TRP A 187 20.98 10.20 -18.16
N LEU A 188 20.91 11.54 -18.08
CA LEU A 188 21.30 12.43 -19.18
C LEU A 188 22.77 12.26 -19.58
N LEU A 189 23.67 12.06 -18.60
CA LEU A 189 25.09 11.77 -18.87
C LEU A 189 25.27 10.44 -19.62
N ILE A 190 24.53 9.40 -19.24
CA ILE A 190 24.57 8.11 -19.95
C ILE A 190 24.08 8.27 -21.40
N LEU A 191 22.98 9.01 -21.61
CA LEU A 191 22.47 9.29 -22.96
C LEU A 191 23.46 10.12 -23.77
N MET A 192 24.07 11.15 -23.18
CA MET A 192 25.09 11.96 -23.84
C MET A 192 26.30 11.12 -24.26
N PHE A 193 26.77 10.23 -23.39
CA PHE A 193 27.88 9.33 -23.68
C PHE A 193 27.52 8.32 -24.78
N SER A 194 26.34 7.75 -24.74
CA SER A 194 25.80 6.87 -25.79
C SER A 194 25.70 7.59 -27.15
N ALA A 195 25.18 8.82 -27.14
CA ALA A 195 25.07 9.63 -28.36
C ALA A 195 26.46 9.96 -28.96
N THR A 196 27.45 10.24 -28.09
CA THR A 196 28.82 10.53 -28.53
C THR A 196 29.48 9.30 -29.17
N ILE A 197 29.29 8.12 -28.60
CA ILE A 197 29.79 6.84 -29.18
C ILE A 197 29.12 6.60 -30.52
N THR A 198 27.80 6.75 -30.61
CA THR A 198 27.04 6.56 -31.86
C THR A 198 27.47 7.53 -32.93
N GLY A 199 27.65 8.81 -32.58
CA GLY A 199 28.15 9.83 -33.48
C GLY A 199 29.57 9.54 -34.02
N SER A 200 30.46 9.08 -33.14
CA SER A 200 31.83 8.68 -33.50
C SER A 200 31.85 7.48 -34.45
N LEU A 201 31.01 6.49 -34.20
CA LEU A 201 30.82 5.33 -35.08
C LEU A 201 30.29 5.74 -36.47
N LEU A 202 29.27 6.59 -36.50
CA LEU A 202 28.71 7.11 -37.75
C LEU A 202 29.77 7.87 -38.58
N THR A 203 30.57 8.70 -37.93
CA THR A 203 31.65 9.45 -38.59
C THR A 203 32.75 8.52 -39.13
N HIS A 204 33.10 7.48 -38.35
CA HIS A 204 34.11 6.51 -38.77
C HIS A 204 33.69 5.71 -40.01
N TYR A 205 32.42 5.37 -40.13
CA TYR A 205 31.84 4.61 -41.24
C TYR A 205 31.12 5.47 -42.27
N GLU A 206 31.39 6.79 -42.34
CA GLU A 206 30.70 7.75 -43.23
C GLU A 206 30.66 7.31 -44.70
N ASN A 207 31.75 6.73 -45.20
CA ASN A 207 31.82 6.26 -46.60
C ASN A 207 30.89 5.07 -46.88
N ALA A 208 30.69 4.17 -45.91
CA ALA A 208 29.77 3.04 -46.03
C ALA A 208 28.30 3.52 -45.96
N PHE A 209 28.01 4.50 -45.12
CA PHE A 209 26.66 5.08 -45.00
C PHE A 209 26.26 5.94 -46.19
N LYS A 210 27.22 6.57 -46.90
CA LYS A 210 26.95 7.27 -48.15
C LYS A 210 26.55 6.32 -49.28
N ALA A 211 27.04 5.06 -49.25
CA ALA A 211 26.66 4.03 -50.23
C ALA A 211 25.24 3.45 -49.97
N LEU A 212 24.76 3.50 -48.74
CA LEU A 212 23.47 2.96 -48.32
C LEU A 212 22.77 3.87 -47.29
N PRO A 213 22.13 4.98 -47.71
CA PRO A 213 21.51 5.97 -46.81
C PRO A 213 20.43 5.39 -45.89
N LEU A 214 19.80 4.28 -46.29
CA LEU A 214 18.77 3.60 -45.51
C LEU A 214 19.31 3.03 -44.17
N LEU A 215 20.61 2.69 -44.13
CA LEU A 215 21.26 2.17 -42.89
C LEU A 215 21.33 3.20 -41.79
N VAL A 216 21.46 4.49 -42.09
CA VAL A 216 21.48 5.58 -41.13
C VAL A 216 20.13 5.70 -40.41
N SER A 217 19.02 5.61 -41.15
CA SER A 217 17.67 5.64 -40.61
C SER A 217 17.39 4.44 -39.67
N PHE A 218 17.91 3.27 -40.04
CA PHE A 218 17.77 2.05 -39.20
C PHE A 218 18.56 2.16 -37.90
N CYS A 219 19.78 2.71 -37.94
CA CYS A 219 20.62 2.89 -36.74
C CYS A 219 20.00 3.90 -35.77
N LEU A 220 19.44 5.01 -36.27
CA LEU A 220 18.75 6.02 -35.48
C LEU A 220 17.45 5.51 -34.86
N LEU A 221 16.70 4.67 -35.57
CA LEU A 221 15.45 4.07 -35.08
C LEU A 221 15.70 3.05 -33.96
N TYR A 222 16.81 2.32 -34.02
CA TYR A 222 17.14 1.30 -33.01
C TYR A 222 17.81 1.85 -31.75
N THR A 223 18.44 3.03 -31.83
CA THR A 223 19.08 3.71 -30.69
C THR A 223 18.16 4.69 -29.95
N SER A 224 17.00 5.03 -30.56
CA SER A 224 16.00 5.84 -29.88
C SER A 224 15.16 4.94 -28.92
N PRO A 225 15.16 5.16 -27.62
CA PRO A 225 14.24 4.46 -26.71
C PRO A 225 12.81 4.85 -27.08
N SER A 226 12.10 3.94 -27.75
CA SER A 226 10.66 4.09 -27.99
C SER A 226 9.93 3.85 -26.67
N PRO A 227 9.16 4.81 -26.17
CA PRO A 227 8.25 4.54 -25.08
C PRO A 227 7.18 3.57 -25.59
N ARG A 228 7.14 2.38 -25.00
CA ARG A 228 5.99 1.47 -25.12
C ARG A 228 5.10 1.67 -23.94
#